data_648f8495628e73e14d0b46ff44784894
#
_entry.id   648f8495628e73e14d0b46ff44784894
#
_cell.length_a   1.000
_cell.length_b   1.000
_cell.length_c   1.000
_cell.angle_alpha   90.00
_cell.angle_beta   90.00
_cell.angle_gamma   90.00
#
_symmetry.space_group_name_H-M   'P 1'
#
loop_
_entity.id
_entity.type
_entity.pdbx_description
1 polymer ?
#
loop_
_entity_poly.entity_id
_entity_poly.type
_entity_poly.pdbx_seq_one_letter_code
_entity_poly.pdbx_strand_id
1 'polypeptide(L)'
;EIRTKYNDGSWNNHYQNTSAISVYLWLRYPDQYYIYRYSVARDISDALNFDAPPKRDGSVESLLNSYRLYDELRVALSQNAAITQMIRSAIEAAPAGKYWPDTHWNIAAIDLGFYLSRFYLAEQKTSQMQAGWFPAESEYDPGITTAQWSALLQDTSVFTSEALRVMKCMLDYGGQATCKQLAIKYGETSNFY
;
A
#
# COMPACT_ATOMS: atom_id res chain seq x y z
N GLU A 1 -15.76 -23.02 13.98
CA GLU A 1 -16.57 -23.01 15.23
C GLU A 1 -17.53 -21.81 15.26
N ILE A 2 -17.05 -20.55 15.14
CA ILE A 2 -17.92 -19.36 15.10
C ILE A 2 -18.93 -19.44 13.93
N ARG A 3 -18.48 -19.83 12.75
CA ARG A 3 -19.35 -20.04 11.58
C ARG A 3 -20.47 -21.04 11.86
N THR A 4 -20.11 -22.17 12.45
CA THR A 4 -21.06 -23.25 12.73
C THR A 4 -22.05 -22.85 13.81
N LYS A 5 -21.60 -22.07 14.80
CA LYS A 5 -22.43 -21.70 15.96
C LYS A 5 -23.39 -20.56 15.69
N TYR A 6 -22.99 -19.59 14.84
CA TYR A 6 -23.75 -18.35 14.63
C TYR A 6 -24.29 -18.16 13.21
N ASN A 7 -24.08 -19.12 12.32
CA ASN A 7 -24.70 -19.09 11.01
C ASN A 7 -26.08 -19.74 11.09
N ASP A 8 -27.09 -18.91 11.19
CA ASP A 8 -28.50 -19.30 11.18
C ASP A 8 -29.09 -19.46 9.77
N GLY A 9 -28.27 -19.36 8.74
CA GLY A 9 -28.67 -19.42 7.33
C GLY A 9 -29.21 -18.11 6.76
N SER A 10 -29.38 -17.07 7.58
CA SER A 10 -29.87 -15.77 7.13
C SER A 10 -28.80 -14.90 6.45
N TRP A 11 -27.51 -15.27 6.61
CA TRP A 11 -26.36 -14.53 6.08
C TRP A 11 -25.46 -15.44 5.28
N ASN A 12 -25.20 -15.10 4.04
CA ASN A 12 -24.24 -15.81 3.20
C ASN A 12 -22.78 -15.58 3.63
N ASN A 13 -22.50 -14.52 4.39
CA ASN A 13 -21.15 -14.18 4.85
C ASN A 13 -21.22 -13.40 6.18
N HIS A 14 -20.60 -13.92 7.24
CA HIS A 14 -20.60 -13.29 8.56
C HIS A 14 -19.36 -12.43 8.85
N TYR A 15 -18.55 -12.07 7.88
CA TYR A 15 -17.37 -11.19 7.99
C TYR A 15 -16.36 -11.52 9.12
N GLN A 16 -16.60 -12.55 9.93
CA GLN A 16 -15.70 -13.01 10.99
C GLN A 16 -14.65 -13.93 10.38
N ASN A 17 -13.79 -13.34 9.57
CA ASN A 17 -12.67 -14.04 8.93
C ASN A 17 -11.40 -13.95 9.78
N THR A 18 -10.33 -14.56 9.32
CA THR A 18 -9.01 -14.58 9.99
C THR A 18 -8.48 -13.16 10.26
N SER A 19 -8.71 -12.21 9.34
CA SER A 19 -8.31 -10.82 9.55
C SER A 19 -9.08 -10.14 10.67
N ALA A 20 -10.40 -10.33 10.77
CA ALA A 20 -11.20 -9.77 11.87
C ALA A 20 -10.80 -10.39 13.21
N ILE A 21 -10.58 -11.70 13.25
CA ILE A 21 -10.13 -12.40 14.45
C ILE A 21 -8.76 -11.87 14.91
N SER A 22 -7.83 -11.63 13.98
CA SER A 22 -6.51 -11.08 14.33
C SER A 22 -6.59 -9.68 14.96
N VAL A 23 -7.54 -8.85 14.50
CA VAL A 23 -7.79 -7.53 15.10
C VAL A 23 -8.30 -7.67 16.55
N TYR A 24 -9.25 -8.58 16.81
CA TYR A 24 -9.74 -8.82 18.17
C TYR A 24 -8.65 -9.34 19.11
N LEU A 25 -7.80 -10.24 18.63
CA LEU A 25 -6.67 -10.75 19.39
C LEU A 25 -5.67 -9.63 19.70
N TRP A 26 -5.34 -8.81 18.71
CA TRP A 26 -4.45 -7.68 18.89
C TRP A 26 -5.03 -6.63 19.85
N LEU A 27 -6.30 -6.26 19.73
CA LEU A 27 -6.95 -5.32 20.65
C LEU A 27 -6.93 -5.81 22.10
N ARG A 28 -7.00 -7.11 22.32
CA ARG A 28 -7.00 -7.70 23.65
C ARG A 28 -5.60 -7.96 24.20
N TYR A 29 -4.64 -8.28 23.31
CA TYR A 29 -3.28 -8.67 23.64
C TYR A 29 -2.29 -8.08 22.63
N PRO A 30 -2.07 -6.76 22.64
CA PRO A 30 -1.25 -6.08 21.62
C PRO A 30 0.22 -6.50 21.65
N ASP A 31 0.71 -6.97 22.81
CA ASP A 31 2.09 -7.43 22.97
C ASP A 31 2.34 -8.88 22.49
N GLN A 32 1.28 -9.58 22.06
CA GLN A 32 1.36 -11.00 21.69
C GLN A 32 0.92 -11.28 20.27
N TYR A 33 0.07 -10.43 19.70
CA TYR A 33 -0.54 -10.66 18.41
C TYR A 33 -0.34 -9.49 17.48
N TYR A 34 -0.40 -9.78 16.15
CA TYR A 34 -0.32 -8.80 15.09
C TYR A 34 -1.64 -8.72 14.33
N ILE A 35 -1.89 -7.56 13.71
CA ILE A 35 -3.01 -7.41 12.79
C ILE A 35 -2.66 -8.10 11.47
N TYR A 36 -3.41 -9.14 11.11
CA TYR A 36 -3.26 -9.83 9.84
C TYR A 36 -3.98 -9.11 8.71
N ARG A 37 -3.21 -8.69 7.72
CA ARG A 37 -3.71 -8.14 6.48
C ARG A 37 -2.96 -8.81 5.32
N TYR A 38 -3.64 -9.73 4.61
CA TYR A 38 -3.01 -10.54 3.57
C TYR A 38 -2.16 -9.73 2.59
N SER A 39 -2.73 -8.63 2.02
CA SER A 39 -2.00 -7.83 1.03
C SER A 39 -0.71 -7.20 1.57
N VAL A 40 -0.72 -6.75 2.83
CA VAL A 40 0.46 -6.18 3.48
C VAL A 40 1.50 -7.25 3.75
N ALA A 41 1.09 -8.35 4.38
CA ALA A 41 1.99 -9.46 4.70
C ALA A 41 2.57 -10.10 3.42
N ARG A 42 1.79 -10.18 2.34
CA ARG A 42 2.27 -10.69 1.06
C ARG A 42 3.30 -9.77 0.42
N ASP A 43 3.03 -8.47 0.36
CA ASP A 43 3.97 -7.49 -0.20
C ASP A 43 5.33 -7.55 0.50
N ILE A 44 5.33 -7.61 1.83
CA ILE A 44 6.56 -7.67 2.63
C ILE A 44 7.27 -9.01 2.44
N SER A 45 6.50 -10.11 2.47
CA SER A 45 7.02 -11.47 2.26
C SER A 45 7.73 -11.60 0.92
N ASP A 46 7.14 -11.08 -0.15
CA ASP A 46 7.73 -11.09 -1.50
C ASP A 46 8.99 -10.23 -1.56
N ALA A 47 8.99 -9.05 -0.92
CA ALA A 47 10.14 -8.14 -0.91
C ALA A 47 11.34 -8.70 -0.13
N LEU A 48 11.09 -9.46 0.94
CA LEU A 48 12.11 -10.06 1.79
C LEU A 48 12.48 -11.49 1.36
N ASN A 49 11.86 -12.04 0.32
CA ASN A 49 11.99 -13.47 -0.06
C ASN A 49 11.75 -14.41 1.12
N PHE A 50 10.70 -14.12 1.91
CA PHE A 50 10.37 -14.89 3.09
C PHE A 50 9.99 -16.33 2.75
N ASP A 51 10.50 -17.31 3.48
CA ASP A 51 10.41 -18.73 3.18
C ASP A 51 8.98 -19.31 3.28
N ALA A 52 8.12 -18.68 4.07
CA ALA A 52 6.75 -19.11 4.33
C ALA A 52 5.72 -18.02 3.99
N PRO A 53 5.57 -17.64 2.69
CA PRO A 53 4.68 -16.55 2.31
C PRO A 53 3.21 -16.86 2.65
N PRO A 54 2.46 -15.89 3.19
CA PRO A 54 1.04 -16.07 3.46
C PRO A 54 0.26 -16.30 2.17
N LYS A 55 -0.75 -17.19 2.20
CA LYS A 55 -1.65 -17.50 1.09
C LYS A 55 -2.97 -16.75 1.22
N ARG A 56 -3.64 -16.50 0.11
CA ARG A 56 -4.97 -15.84 0.11
C ARG A 56 -6.11 -16.87 0.29
N ASP A 57 -6.00 -17.70 1.30
CA ASP A 57 -6.95 -18.77 1.59
C ASP A 57 -7.70 -18.58 2.93
N GLY A 58 -7.33 -17.56 3.71
CA GLY A 58 -7.90 -17.29 5.02
C GLY A 58 -7.59 -18.36 6.06
N SER A 59 -6.60 -19.22 5.80
CA SER A 59 -6.19 -20.30 6.70
C SER A 59 -5.49 -19.79 7.95
N VAL A 60 -5.49 -20.61 8.99
CA VAL A 60 -4.71 -20.36 10.21
C VAL A 60 -3.21 -20.41 9.91
N GLU A 61 -2.80 -21.26 8.96
CA GLU A 61 -1.40 -21.34 8.53
C GLU A 61 -0.92 -20.00 7.95
N SER A 62 -1.70 -19.37 7.08
CA SER A 62 -1.39 -18.06 6.52
C SER A 62 -1.31 -16.97 7.60
N LEU A 63 -2.17 -17.04 8.63
CA LEU A 63 -2.11 -16.15 9.78
C LEU A 63 -0.79 -16.35 10.56
N LEU A 64 -0.44 -17.59 10.87
CA LEU A 64 0.78 -17.91 11.62
C LEU A 64 2.05 -17.55 10.84
N ASN A 65 2.07 -17.76 9.53
CA ASN A 65 3.17 -17.34 8.66
C ASN A 65 3.32 -15.80 8.67
N SER A 66 2.21 -15.08 8.66
CA SER A 66 2.23 -13.62 8.82
C SER A 66 2.78 -13.20 10.18
N TYR A 67 2.47 -13.91 11.25
CA TYR A 67 3.01 -13.62 12.58
C TYR A 67 4.52 -13.86 12.66
N ARG A 68 5.01 -14.95 12.06
CA ARG A 68 6.46 -15.20 11.94
C ARG A 68 7.17 -14.08 11.18
N LEU A 69 6.59 -13.62 10.07
CA LEU A 69 7.12 -12.49 9.31
C LEU A 69 7.21 -11.22 10.16
N TYR A 70 6.16 -10.90 10.93
CA TYR A 70 6.18 -9.74 11.83
C TYR A 70 7.14 -9.91 13.00
N ASP A 71 7.35 -11.12 13.51
CA ASP A 71 8.38 -11.40 14.52
C ASP A 71 9.77 -11.10 14.00
N GLU A 72 10.08 -11.48 12.75
CA GLU A 72 11.36 -11.14 12.10
C GLU A 72 11.52 -9.62 11.92
N LEU A 73 10.49 -8.92 11.43
CA LEU A 73 10.50 -7.46 11.35
C LEU A 73 10.71 -6.81 12.72
N ARG A 74 10.03 -7.29 13.74
CA ARG A 74 10.16 -6.81 15.12
C ARG A 74 11.57 -6.98 15.67
N VAL A 75 12.17 -8.14 15.45
CA VAL A 75 13.56 -8.40 15.84
C VAL A 75 14.52 -7.47 15.12
N ALA A 76 14.41 -7.36 13.80
CA ALA A 76 15.25 -6.47 13.00
C ALA A 76 15.10 -4.99 13.45
N LEU A 77 13.86 -4.54 13.67
CA LEU A 77 13.58 -3.19 14.16
C LEU A 77 14.19 -2.97 15.55
N SER A 78 14.00 -3.88 16.47
CA SER A 78 14.52 -3.75 17.85
C SER A 78 16.05 -3.70 17.94
N GLN A 79 16.74 -4.30 16.97
CA GLN A 79 18.20 -4.29 16.86
C GLN A 79 18.74 -3.02 16.18
N ASN A 80 17.89 -2.24 15.52
CA ASN A 80 18.30 -1.00 14.84
C ASN A 80 18.23 0.19 15.80
N ALA A 81 19.37 0.55 16.40
CA ALA A 81 19.45 1.62 17.39
C ALA A 81 18.97 2.98 16.84
N ALA A 82 19.23 3.30 15.58
CA ALA A 82 18.83 4.56 14.98
C ALA A 82 17.29 4.67 14.86
N ILE A 83 16.66 3.62 14.37
CA ILE A 83 15.19 3.57 14.22
C ILE A 83 14.51 3.57 15.58
N THR A 84 14.98 2.75 16.53
CA THR A 84 14.39 2.68 17.88
C THR A 84 14.53 4.00 18.63
N GLN A 85 15.65 4.70 18.50
CA GLN A 85 15.84 6.02 19.08
C GLN A 85 14.90 7.06 18.43
N MET A 86 14.75 7.05 17.12
CA MET A 86 13.84 7.94 16.41
C MET A 86 12.39 7.74 16.88
N ILE A 87 11.94 6.49 16.99
CA ILE A 87 10.58 6.16 17.47
C ILE A 87 10.38 6.63 18.90
N ARG A 88 11.35 6.37 19.80
CA ARG A 88 11.28 6.82 21.21
C ARG A 88 11.18 8.34 21.29
N SER A 89 12.04 9.06 20.58
CA SER A 89 12.01 10.53 20.55
C SER A 89 10.68 11.07 20.03
N ALA A 90 10.09 10.45 19.02
CA ALA A 90 8.77 10.84 18.50
C ALA A 90 7.64 10.60 19.52
N ILE A 91 7.70 9.48 20.26
CA ILE A 91 6.74 9.18 21.33
C ILE A 91 6.87 10.17 22.49
N GLU A 92 8.10 10.46 22.93
CA GLU A 92 8.39 11.40 24.01
C GLU A 92 7.96 12.84 23.68
N ALA A 93 8.10 13.26 22.43
CA ALA A 93 7.68 14.57 21.95
C ALA A 93 6.16 14.71 21.78
N ALA A 94 5.41 13.63 21.82
CA ALA A 94 3.98 13.63 21.59
C ALA A 94 3.20 13.96 22.88
N PRO A 95 1.97 14.52 22.76
CA PRO A 95 1.10 14.70 23.91
C PRO A 95 0.84 13.37 24.66
N ALA A 96 0.77 13.44 25.99
CA ALA A 96 0.51 12.27 26.81
C ALA A 96 -0.76 11.53 26.38
N GLY A 97 -0.69 10.21 26.27
CA GLY A 97 -1.80 9.37 25.85
C GLY A 97 -2.08 9.34 24.36
N LYS A 98 -1.28 10.01 23.53
CA LYS A 98 -1.44 9.97 22.07
C LYS A 98 -1.05 8.62 21.47
N TYR A 99 -0.03 7.97 22.01
CA TYR A 99 0.45 6.69 21.56
C TYR A 99 0.21 5.60 22.60
N TRP A 100 -0.08 4.41 22.11
CA TRP A 100 -0.17 3.23 22.95
C TRP A 100 1.23 2.80 23.40
N PRO A 101 1.42 2.36 24.66
CA PRO A 101 2.70 1.80 25.08
C PRO A 101 3.08 0.58 24.23
N ASP A 102 4.27 0.58 23.64
CA ASP A 102 4.80 -0.51 22.84
C ASP A 102 6.17 -0.95 23.36
N THR A 103 6.15 -1.69 24.48
CA THR A 103 7.37 -2.16 25.16
C THR A 103 8.08 -3.26 24.40
N HIS A 104 7.37 -3.99 23.54
CA HIS A 104 7.85 -5.15 22.82
C HIS A 104 8.06 -4.88 21.31
N TRP A 105 7.84 -3.68 20.84
CA TRP A 105 7.95 -3.28 19.43
C TRP A 105 6.94 -3.96 18.49
N ASN A 106 5.85 -4.51 19.00
CA ASN A 106 4.83 -5.16 18.20
C ASN A 106 4.04 -4.17 17.35
N ILE A 107 3.64 -3.04 17.95
CA ILE A 107 2.90 -1.99 17.25
C ILE A 107 3.80 -1.36 16.19
N ALA A 108 5.05 -1.04 16.56
CA ALA A 108 6.03 -0.48 15.63
C ALA A 108 6.32 -1.42 14.46
N ALA A 109 6.34 -2.75 14.68
CA ALA A 109 6.50 -3.73 13.61
C ALA A 109 5.30 -3.74 12.64
N ILE A 110 4.06 -3.63 13.16
CA ILE A 110 2.85 -3.51 12.34
C ILE A 110 2.90 -2.24 11.48
N ASP A 111 3.23 -1.10 12.09
CA ASP A 111 3.32 0.20 11.42
C ASP A 111 4.42 0.20 10.36
N LEU A 112 5.59 -0.36 10.68
CA LEU A 112 6.69 -0.53 9.72
C LEU A 112 6.25 -1.39 8.53
N GLY A 113 5.61 -2.53 8.78
CA GLY A 113 5.09 -3.40 7.73
C GLY A 113 4.07 -2.70 6.84
N PHE A 114 3.16 -1.94 7.43
CA PHE A 114 2.19 -1.15 6.67
C PHE A 114 2.88 -0.06 5.83
N TYR A 115 3.84 0.66 6.41
CA TYR A 115 4.64 1.67 5.69
C TYR A 115 5.39 1.05 4.51
N LEU A 116 6.10 -0.05 4.73
CA LEU A 116 6.83 -0.76 3.67
C LEU A 116 5.89 -1.16 2.51
N SER A 117 4.76 -1.80 2.82
CA SER A 117 3.82 -2.25 1.78
C SER A 117 3.16 -1.09 1.02
N ARG A 118 2.74 -0.02 1.72
CA ARG A 118 1.85 1.00 1.14
C ARG A 118 2.58 2.20 0.55
N PHE A 119 3.76 2.48 1.04
CA PHE A 119 4.54 3.63 0.60
C PHE A 119 5.83 3.21 -0.07
N TYR A 120 6.75 2.58 0.64
CA TYR A 120 8.08 2.27 0.13
C TYR A 120 8.07 1.35 -1.10
N LEU A 121 7.43 0.19 -1.00
CA LEU A 121 7.35 -0.76 -2.13
C LEU A 121 6.44 -0.24 -3.26
N ALA A 122 5.44 0.58 -2.95
CA ALA A 122 4.61 1.21 -3.95
C ALA A 122 5.39 2.24 -4.77
N GLU A 123 6.24 3.04 -4.13
CA GLU A 123 7.13 3.99 -4.82
C GLU A 123 8.16 3.25 -5.70
N GLN A 124 8.75 2.17 -5.19
CA GLN A 124 9.68 1.36 -5.99
C GLN A 124 9.02 0.73 -7.21
N LYS A 125 7.82 0.16 -7.05
CA LYS A 125 7.05 -0.38 -8.19
C LYS A 125 6.73 0.71 -9.22
N THR A 126 6.36 1.90 -8.76
CA THR A 126 6.09 3.04 -9.64
C THR A 126 7.36 3.48 -10.38
N SER A 127 8.49 3.58 -9.70
CA SER A 127 9.77 3.95 -10.31
C SER A 127 10.26 2.91 -11.31
N GLN A 128 10.09 1.63 -11.03
CA GLN A 128 10.43 0.53 -11.95
C GLN A 128 9.49 0.50 -13.17
N MET A 129 8.20 0.75 -12.98
CA MET A 129 7.25 0.89 -14.09
C MET A 129 7.60 2.11 -14.96
N GLN A 130 8.06 3.21 -14.35
CA GLN A 130 8.50 4.39 -15.10
C GLN A 130 9.75 4.10 -15.94
N ALA A 131 10.71 3.34 -15.42
CA ALA A 131 11.94 3.01 -16.13
C ALA A 131 11.75 2.06 -17.33
N GLY A 132 10.66 1.28 -17.36
CA GLY A 132 10.44 0.23 -18.38
C GLY A 132 9.24 0.44 -19.30
N TRP A 133 8.45 1.48 -19.10
CA TRP A 133 7.20 1.63 -19.86
C TRP A 133 7.37 2.33 -21.20
N PHE A 134 8.31 3.23 -21.34
CA PHE A 134 8.60 3.80 -22.64
C PHE A 134 9.68 2.97 -23.34
N PRO A 135 9.39 2.34 -24.49
CA PRO A 135 10.43 1.84 -25.34
C PRO A 135 11.35 3.02 -25.70
N ALA A 136 12.66 2.78 -25.74
CA ALA A 136 13.66 3.79 -26.12
C ALA A 136 13.35 4.40 -27.50
N GLU A 137 12.68 3.62 -28.35
CA GLU A 137 12.11 4.04 -29.63
C GLU A 137 10.66 3.53 -29.70
N SER A 138 9.73 4.38 -30.14
CA SER A 138 8.36 3.97 -30.39
C SER A 138 8.31 3.16 -31.70
N GLU A 139 7.82 1.93 -31.63
CA GLU A 139 7.56 1.13 -32.86
C GLU A 139 6.41 1.71 -33.70
N TYR A 140 5.64 2.64 -33.12
CA TYR A 140 4.51 3.28 -33.79
C TYR A 140 4.83 4.74 -34.09
N ASP A 141 4.96 5.06 -35.38
CA ASP A 141 4.99 6.42 -35.86
C ASP A 141 3.60 6.75 -36.47
N PRO A 142 2.84 7.67 -35.89
CA PRO A 142 1.55 8.09 -36.42
C PRO A 142 1.67 8.90 -37.70
N GLY A 143 2.87 9.24 -38.16
CA GLY A 143 3.12 10.06 -39.31
C GLY A 143 2.64 11.52 -39.17
N ILE A 144 2.43 11.98 -37.93
CA ILE A 144 1.93 13.33 -37.60
C ILE A 144 3.11 14.23 -37.27
N THR A 145 3.28 15.29 -38.03
CA THR A 145 4.32 16.30 -37.79
C THR A 145 4.02 17.17 -36.59
N THR A 146 5.04 17.81 -36.00
CA THR A 146 4.88 18.74 -34.87
C THR A 146 3.88 19.86 -35.15
N ALA A 147 3.85 20.37 -36.43
CA ALA A 147 2.89 21.40 -36.86
C ALA A 147 1.45 20.86 -36.83
N GLN A 148 1.24 19.62 -37.27
CA GLN A 148 -0.06 18.96 -37.23
C GLN A 148 -0.50 18.68 -35.79
N TRP A 149 0.41 18.22 -34.91
CA TRP A 149 0.11 18.10 -33.50
C TRP A 149 -0.28 19.41 -32.84
N SER A 150 0.42 20.51 -33.18
CA SER A 150 0.09 21.83 -32.64
C SER A 150 -1.31 22.29 -33.12
N ALA A 151 -1.68 22.01 -34.39
CA ALA A 151 -3.02 22.30 -34.88
C ALA A 151 -4.10 21.45 -34.18
N LEU A 152 -3.87 20.14 -34.00
CA LEU A 152 -4.79 19.25 -33.30
C LEU A 152 -5.02 19.66 -31.84
N LEU A 153 -3.96 20.06 -31.11
CA LEU A 153 -4.06 20.51 -29.74
C LEU A 153 -4.84 21.84 -29.57
N GLN A 154 -4.94 22.64 -30.65
CA GLN A 154 -5.73 23.87 -30.69
C GLN A 154 -7.18 23.64 -31.15
N ASP A 155 -7.46 22.48 -31.71
CA ASP A 155 -8.81 22.12 -32.15
C ASP A 155 -9.66 21.59 -31.01
N THR A 156 -10.56 22.42 -30.52
CA THR A 156 -11.44 22.09 -29.37
C THR A 156 -12.47 20.99 -29.72
N SER A 157 -12.66 20.65 -30.98
CA SER A 157 -13.48 19.50 -31.39
C SER A 157 -12.76 18.18 -31.23
N VAL A 158 -11.40 18.20 -31.22
CA VAL A 158 -10.54 17.02 -31.01
C VAL A 158 -10.15 16.91 -29.55
N PHE A 159 -9.64 17.99 -28.97
CA PHE A 159 -9.22 18.02 -27.57
C PHE A 159 -10.05 19.02 -26.78
N THR A 160 -10.83 18.50 -25.83
CA THR A 160 -11.53 19.36 -24.87
C THR A 160 -10.55 20.03 -23.91
N SER A 161 -10.93 21.16 -23.33
CA SER A 161 -10.13 21.84 -22.29
C SER A 161 -9.76 20.92 -21.12
N GLU A 162 -10.66 19.99 -20.78
CA GLU A 162 -10.43 19.01 -19.72
C GLU A 162 -9.39 17.96 -20.15
N ALA A 163 -9.45 17.45 -21.36
CA ALA A 163 -8.44 16.55 -21.89
C ALA A 163 -7.04 17.19 -21.89
N LEU A 164 -6.95 18.46 -22.33
CA LEU A 164 -5.69 19.21 -22.30
C LEU A 164 -5.18 19.43 -20.86
N ARG A 165 -6.07 19.68 -19.91
CA ARG A 165 -5.72 19.79 -18.49
C ARG A 165 -5.12 18.50 -17.96
N VAL A 166 -5.76 17.35 -18.25
CA VAL A 166 -5.25 16.02 -17.86
C VAL A 166 -3.88 15.76 -18.48
N MET A 167 -3.71 16.03 -19.79
CA MET A 167 -2.42 15.85 -20.47
C MET A 167 -1.32 16.71 -19.83
N LYS A 168 -1.64 17.97 -19.49
CA LYS A 168 -0.71 18.87 -18.78
C LYS A 168 -0.33 18.32 -17.41
N CYS A 169 -1.28 17.84 -16.63
CA CYS A 169 -1.00 17.19 -15.33
C CYS A 169 -0.12 15.94 -15.50
N MET A 170 -0.34 15.15 -16.56
CA MET A 170 0.52 14.00 -16.87
C MET A 170 1.96 14.43 -17.20
N LEU A 171 2.13 15.47 -18.01
CA LEU A 171 3.47 16.02 -18.31
C LEU A 171 4.18 16.52 -17.07
N ASP A 172 3.49 17.28 -16.21
CA ASP A 172 4.02 17.78 -14.94
C ASP A 172 4.34 16.65 -13.96
N TYR A 173 3.71 15.49 -14.10
CA TYR A 173 3.97 14.30 -13.30
C TYR A 173 5.19 13.49 -13.80
N GLY A 174 5.70 13.79 -14.98
CA GLY A 174 6.85 13.11 -15.59
C GLY A 174 6.52 12.30 -16.84
N GLY A 175 5.37 12.60 -17.48
CA GLY A 175 4.96 12.03 -18.76
C GLY A 175 4.10 10.77 -18.65
N GLN A 176 4.01 10.15 -17.48
CA GLN A 176 3.14 8.98 -17.23
C GLN A 176 2.61 8.97 -15.79
N ALA A 177 1.35 8.64 -15.63
CA ALA A 177 0.72 8.53 -14.32
C ALA A 177 -0.54 7.65 -14.39
N THR A 178 -0.87 6.99 -13.30
CA THR A 178 -2.19 6.38 -13.14
C THR A 178 -3.21 7.45 -12.74
N CYS A 179 -4.50 7.22 -13.04
CA CYS A 179 -5.58 8.11 -12.59
C CYS A 179 -5.53 8.38 -11.08
N LYS A 180 -5.17 7.37 -10.29
CA LYS A 180 -5.03 7.51 -8.83
C LYS A 180 -3.89 8.47 -8.44
N GLN A 181 -2.76 8.41 -9.12
CA GLN A 181 -1.63 9.30 -8.86
C GLN A 181 -1.98 10.74 -9.22
N LEU A 182 -2.64 10.95 -10.37
CA LEU A 182 -3.12 12.27 -10.78
C LEU A 182 -4.17 12.80 -9.79
N ALA A 183 -5.10 11.96 -9.32
CA ALA A 183 -6.10 12.34 -8.34
C ALA A 183 -5.46 12.80 -7.01
N ILE A 184 -4.45 12.08 -6.52
CA ILE A 184 -3.75 12.45 -5.28
C ILE A 184 -3.03 13.79 -5.39
N LYS A 185 -2.39 14.06 -6.54
CA LYS A 185 -1.54 15.26 -6.70
C LYS A 185 -2.30 16.48 -7.22
N TYR A 186 -3.30 16.31 -8.08
CA TYR A 186 -3.97 17.39 -8.80
C TYR A 186 -5.50 17.37 -8.66
N GLY A 187 -6.07 16.32 -8.11
CA GLY A 187 -7.52 16.17 -7.97
C GLY A 187 -8.07 16.83 -6.72
N GLU A 188 -9.29 17.33 -6.81
CA GLU A 188 -10.06 17.85 -5.66
C GLU A 188 -10.79 16.73 -4.93
N THR A 189 -10.93 15.56 -5.56
CA THR A 189 -11.59 14.36 -5.02
C THR A 189 -10.70 13.13 -5.21
N SER A 190 -11.12 11.98 -4.67
CA SER A 190 -10.40 10.70 -4.87
C SER A 190 -10.45 10.18 -6.32
N ASN A 191 -11.24 10.80 -7.18
CA ASN A 191 -11.40 10.45 -8.59
C ASN A 191 -10.91 11.61 -9.45
N PHE A 192 -10.01 11.31 -10.39
CA PHE A 192 -9.51 12.23 -11.40
C PHE A 192 -10.20 11.90 -12.72
N TYR A 193 -11.38 12.44 -12.93
CA TYR A 193 -12.15 12.36 -14.18
C TYR A 193 -12.70 13.74 -14.53
#